data_f94771bd207b894b9935ee1a978c371a
#
_entry.id   f94771bd207b894b9935ee1a978c371a
#
_cell.length_a   1.000
_cell.length_b   1.000
_cell.length_c   1.000
_cell.angle_alpha   90.00
_cell.angle_beta   90.00
_cell.angle_gamma   90.00
#
_symmetry.space_group_name_H-M   'P 1'
#
loop_
_entity.id
_entity.type
_entity.pdbx_description
1 polymer ?
#
loop_
_entity_poly.entity_id
_entity_poly.type
_entity_poly.pdbx_seq_one_letter_code
_entity_poly.pdbx_strand_id
1 'polypeptide(L)'
;ASTIGKMANGIADNMLITTYLSAKAPVFVAPAMDLDMFAHPATQKNLDILRFYGNHIIEPGTGELASHLVGKGRMEEPENIIRVLDEFFASSDELSGKKVMITAGPTYEKIDPVRFIGNYSSGKMGFALAEECARRGAQVTLITGPVQLKTKHSRIRRVDVESAEEMYAAAQIYFPDADAGILCAAVADYRPETVADKKIKREKEEELTLHLQATQDIAANLGALKGKNQLLVGFALETNNEQQNAEGKLERKNFDFIVLNSLNDAGAGFRHDTNKISIIDRKGRTDYPLKPKTEVAQDIID
;
A
#
# COMPACT_ATOMS: atom_id res chain seq x y z
N ALA A 1 -26.99 16.67 15.69
CA ALA A 1 -27.19 17.78 14.76
C ALA A 1 -26.93 19.15 15.41
N SER A 2 -27.54 19.45 16.57
CA SER A 2 -27.43 20.78 17.24
C SER A 2 -25.98 21.19 17.51
N THR A 3 -25.18 20.33 18.17
CA THR A 3 -23.77 20.60 18.48
C THR A 3 -22.95 20.88 17.22
N ILE A 4 -23.10 20.03 16.18
CA ILE A 4 -22.43 20.19 14.88
C ILE A 4 -22.80 21.54 14.24
N GLY A 5 -24.09 21.90 14.27
CA GLY A 5 -24.55 23.18 13.75
C GLY A 5 -23.94 24.38 14.48
N LYS A 6 -23.87 24.32 15.81
CA LYS A 6 -23.23 25.37 16.63
C LYS A 6 -21.72 25.47 16.37
N MET A 7 -21.02 24.33 16.30
CA MET A 7 -19.59 24.31 15.97
C MET A 7 -19.33 24.93 14.59
N ALA A 8 -20.09 24.52 13.57
CA ALA A 8 -19.93 25.02 12.21
C ALA A 8 -20.20 26.52 12.05
N ASN A 9 -21.07 27.09 12.90
CA ASN A 9 -21.47 28.51 12.82
C ASN A 9 -20.89 29.37 13.97
N GLY A 10 -20.02 28.82 14.83
CA GLY A 10 -19.35 29.57 15.89
C GLY A 10 -20.26 30.07 17.02
N ILE A 11 -21.36 29.34 17.31
CA ILE A 11 -22.35 29.76 18.32
C ILE A 11 -21.94 29.22 19.70
N ALA A 12 -21.15 29.99 20.43
CA ALA A 12 -20.57 29.63 21.73
C ALA A 12 -21.53 29.90 22.88
N ASP A 13 -22.61 29.18 23.00
CA ASP A 13 -23.63 29.32 24.04
C ASP A 13 -23.47 28.33 25.22
N ASN A 14 -22.40 27.52 25.19
CA ASN A 14 -22.08 26.58 26.24
C ASN A 14 -20.55 26.30 26.30
N MET A 15 -20.12 25.68 27.39
CA MET A 15 -18.70 25.41 27.63
C MET A 15 -18.05 24.56 26.53
N LEU A 16 -18.74 23.55 26.01
CA LEU A 16 -18.20 22.68 24.97
C LEU A 16 -17.82 23.47 23.71
N ILE A 17 -18.75 24.32 23.22
CA ILE A 17 -18.49 25.09 21.98
C ILE A 17 -17.46 26.20 22.23
N THR A 18 -17.48 26.82 23.40
CA THR A 18 -16.47 27.82 23.79
C THR A 18 -15.08 27.19 23.82
N THR A 19 -14.95 25.99 24.39
CA THR A 19 -13.69 25.23 24.41
C THR A 19 -13.26 24.85 23.00
N TYR A 20 -14.20 24.37 22.17
CA TYR A 20 -13.93 24.04 20.76
C TYR A 20 -13.36 25.23 20.00
N LEU A 21 -13.98 26.41 20.10
CA LEU A 21 -13.54 27.61 19.38
C LEU A 21 -12.16 28.14 19.85
N SER A 22 -11.74 27.78 21.04
CA SER A 22 -10.41 28.13 21.60
C SER A 22 -9.39 27.00 21.46
N ALA A 23 -9.78 25.83 20.97
CA ALA A 23 -8.91 24.66 20.85
C ALA A 23 -7.80 24.89 19.82
N LYS A 24 -6.55 24.58 20.21
CA LYS A 24 -5.39 24.55 19.30
C LYS A 24 -5.00 23.11 18.90
N ALA A 25 -5.58 22.13 19.59
CA ALA A 25 -5.37 20.72 19.32
C ALA A 25 -6.23 20.25 18.14
N PRO A 26 -5.87 19.17 17.44
CA PRO A 26 -6.73 18.51 16.49
C PRO A 26 -8.07 18.12 17.13
N VAL A 27 -9.17 18.36 16.43
CA VAL A 27 -10.51 18.06 16.92
C VAL A 27 -11.12 16.94 16.07
N PHE A 28 -11.59 15.91 16.74
CA PHE A 28 -12.31 14.79 16.13
C PHE A 28 -13.79 14.86 16.50
N VAL A 29 -14.65 14.62 15.53
CA VAL A 29 -16.10 14.62 15.71
C VAL A 29 -16.66 13.28 15.25
N ALA A 30 -17.24 12.50 16.17
CA ALA A 30 -17.94 11.25 15.89
C ALA A 30 -19.45 11.50 15.96
N PRO A 31 -20.15 11.74 14.82
CA PRO A 31 -21.58 12.04 14.82
C PRO A 31 -22.41 10.84 15.24
N ALA A 32 -23.48 11.12 16.00
CA ALA A 32 -24.55 10.17 16.29
C ALA A 32 -25.90 10.89 16.19
N MET A 33 -26.80 10.44 15.33
CA MET A 33 -28.13 11.00 15.18
C MET A 33 -29.03 10.08 14.35
N ASP A 34 -30.30 10.36 14.33
CA ASP A 34 -31.27 9.64 13.51
C ASP A 34 -30.94 9.73 12.03
N LEU A 35 -31.37 8.74 11.26
CA LEU A 35 -31.11 8.60 9.82
C LEU A 35 -31.46 9.85 9.02
N ASP A 36 -32.69 10.37 9.19
CA ASP A 36 -33.16 11.52 8.45
C ASP A 36 -32.46 12.82 8.88
N MET A 37 -32.09 12.92 10.16
CA MET A 37 -31.29 14.03 10.67
C MET A 37 -29.86 14.00 10.08
N PHE A 38 -29.27 12.82 9.92
CA PHE A 38 -27.95 12.70 9.32
C PHE A 38 -27.99 13.03 7.81
N ALA A 39 -29.00 12.52 7.10
CA ALA A 39 -29.18 12.77 5.67
C ALA A 39 -29.59 14.21 5.34
N HIS A 40 -30.08 14.96 6.32
CA HIS A 40 -30.59 16.32 6.09
C HIS A 40 -29.52 17.25 5.49
N PRO A 41 -29.81 18.01 4.42
CA PRO A 41 -28.82 18.86 3.75
C PRO A 41 -28.09 19.85 4.69
N ALA A 42 -28.80 20.41 5.68
CA ALA A 42 -28.17 21.29 6.66
C ALA A 42 -27.12 20.57 7.53
N THR A 43 -27.35 19.30 7.89
CA THR A 43 -26.38 18.50 8.65
C THR A 43 -25.15 18.20 7.79
N GLN A 44 -25.35 17.78 6.55
CA GLN A 44 -24.22 17.50 5.64
C GLN A 44 -23.42 18.78 5.37
N LYS A 45 -24.06 19.91 5.10
CA LYS A 45 -23.38 21.21 4.94
C LYS A 45 -22.56 21.59 6.18
N ASN A 46 -23.09 21.39 7.39
CA ASN A 46 -22.37 21.70 8.62
C ASN A 46 -21.16 20.78 8.82
N LEU A 47 -21.26 19.49 8.47
CA LEU A 47 -20.11 18.56 8.48
C LEU A 47 -19.03 18.99 7.48
N ASP A 48 -19.43 19.45 6.29
CA ASP A 48 -18.47 19.95 5.29
C ASP A 48 -17.76 21.22 5.74
N ILE A 49 -18.48 22.12 6.42
CA ILE A 49 -17.88 23.31 7.06
C ILE A 49 -16.86 22.89 8.12
N LEU A 50 -17.17 21.91 8.97
CA LEU A 50 -16.22 21.43 9.97
C LEU A 50 -15.00 20.78 9.33
N ARG A 51 -15.15 20.02 8.24
CA ARG A 51 -14.02 19.49 7.47
C ARG A 51 -13.17 20.62 6.88
N PHE A 52 -13.81 21.66 6.35
CA PHE A 52 -13.13 22.83 5.82
C PHE A 52 -12.31 23.58 6.91
N TYR A 53 -12.80 23.58 8.16
CA TYR A 53 -12.07 24.15 9.32
C TYR A 53 -10.94 23.23 9.82
N GLY A 54 -10.72 22.08 9.20
CA GLY A 54 -9.66 21.13 9.58
C GLY A 54 -10.06 20.16 10.68
N ASN A 55 -11.36 20.04 11.00
CA ASN A 55 -11.80 19.02 11.95
C ASN A 55 -11.90 17.64 11.27
N HIS A 56 -11.54 16.61 12.00
CA HIS A 56 -11.59 15.22 11.56
C HIS A 56 -12.99 14.64 11.85
N ILE A 57 -13.74 14.30 10.81
CA ILE A 57 -15.06 13.68 10.95
C ILE A 57 -14.90 12.16 10.88
N ILE A 58 -15.22 11.48 11.97
CA ILE A 58 -15.32 10.01 12.01
C ILE A 58 -16.72 9.66 11.52
N GLU A 59 -16.81 9.01 10.35
CA GLU A 59 -18.10 8.70 9.74
C GLU A 59 -18.93 7.78 10.63
N PRO A 60 -20.23 8.06 10.81
CA PRO A 60 -21.09 7.19 11.58
C PRO A 60 -21.27 5.83 10.92
N GLY A 61 -21.35 4.80 11.74
CA GLY A 61 -21.64 3.43 11.34
C GLY A 61 -23.08 3.24 10.85
N THR A 62 -23.34 2.08 10.27
CA THR A 62 -24.67 1.64 9.84
C THR A 62 -25.19 0.59 10.83
N GLY A 63 -26.40 0.75 11.35
CA GLY A 63 -27.00 -0.18 12.29
C GLY A 63 -28.37 0.29 12.76
N GLU A 64 -28.92 -0.41 13.76
CA GLU A 64 -30.14 -0.01 14.42
C GLU A 64 -29.92 1.26 15.25
N LEU A 65 -30.82 2.22 15.10
CA LEU A 65 -30.82 3.50 15.77
C LEU A 65 -31.80 3.50 16.95
N ALA A 66 -31.76 4.51 17.82
CA ALA A 66 -32.69 4.64 18.94
C ALA A 66 -34.17 4.75 18.51
N SER A 67 -34.43 5.14 17.27
CA SER A 67 -35.74 5.18 16.61
C SER A 67 -36.20 3.81 16.09
N HIS A 68 -35.42 2.73 16.29
CA HIS A 68 -35.62 1.40 15.68
C HIS A 68 -35.51 1.36 14.15
N LEU A 69 -35.10 2.44 13.53
CA LEU A 69 -34.73 2.46 12.10
C LEU A 69 -33.32 1.88 11.93
N VAL A 70 -33.08 1.28 10.78
CA VAL A 70 -31.75 0.72 10.44
C VAL A 70 -31.15 1.58 9.30
N GLY A 71 -29.97 2.16 9.57
CA GLY A 71 -29.32 3.00 8.58
C GLY A 71 -28.05 3.67 9.08
N LYS A 72 -27.49 4.60 8.28
CA LYS A 72 -26.30 5.37 8.61
C LYS A 72 -26.68 6.50 9.59
N GLY A 73 -26.04 6.53 10.76
CA GLY A 73 -26.32 7.53 11.79
C GLY A 73 -25.94 7.08 13.20
N ARG A 74 -25.67 5.79 13.38
CA ARG A 74 -25.14 5.22 14.63
C ARG A 74 -23.70 5.71 14.85
N MET A 75 -23.39 6.10 16.10
CA MET A 75 -21.99 6.43 16.43
C MET A 75 -21.08 5.25 16.09
N GLU A 76 -19.92 5.54 15.53
CA GLU A 76 -18.91 4.53 15.25
C GLU A 76 -18.49 3.80 16.54
N GLU A 77 -18.14 2.53 16.44
CA GLU A 77 -17.75 1.70 17.59
C GLU A 77 -16.46 2.26 18.23
N PRO A 78 -16.35 2.22 19.58
CA PRO A 78 -15.22 2.79 20.31
C PRO A 78 -13.85 2.28 19.81
N GLU A 79 -13.76 1.00 19.47
CA GLU A 79 -12.53 0.38 18.96
C GLU A 79 -12.08 1.01 17.63
N ASN A 80 -13.02 1.32 16.75
CA ASN A 80 -12.73 1.99 15.49
C ASN A 80 -12.36 3.47 15.70
N ILE A 81 -13.00 4.15 16.66
CA ILE A 81 -12.65 5.53 17.03
C ILE A 81 -11.21 5.57 17.54
N ILE A 82 -10.84 4.65 18.46
CA ILE A 82 -9.47 4.54 18.98
C ILE A 82 -8.49 4.28 17.84
N ARG A 83 -8.80 3.36 16.94
CA ARG A 83 -7.94 3.07 15.79
C ARG A 83 -7.70 4.31 14.90
N VAL A 84 -8.73 5.12 14.65
CA VAL A 84 -8.59 6.38 13.89
C VAL A 84 -7.68 7.38 14.61
N LEU A 85 -7.80 7.47 15.94
CA LEU A 85 -6.92 8.33 16.76
C LEU A 85 -5.49 7.81 16.76
N ASP A 86 -5.28 6.51 16.94
CA ASP A 86 -3.95 5.89 16.90
C ASP A 86 -3.29 6.09 15.53
N GLU A 87 -4.02 5.87 14.44
CA GLU A 87 -3.54 6.14 13.08
C GLU A 87 -3.13 7.60 12.88
N PHE A 88 -3.91 8.55 13.42
CA PHE A 88 -3.61 9.96 13.35
C PHE A 88 -2.35 10.33 14.15
N PHE A 89 -2.25 9.90 15.41
CA PHE A 89 -1.10 10.21 16.27
C PHE A 89 0.15 9.40 15.93
N ALA A 90 0.00 8.24 15.28
CA ALA A 90 1.11 7.47 14.75
C ALA A 90 1.66 8.04 13.43
N SER A 91 0.96 8.96 12.75
CA SER A 91 1.47 9.60 11.55
C SER A 91 2.70 10.45 11.92
N SER A 92 3.83 10.18 11.28
CA SER A 92 5.00 11.06 11.34
C SER A 92 5.12 11.80 10.01
N ASP A 93 5.69 12.99 10.03
CA ASP A 93 5.96 13.77 8.81
C ASP A 93 7.44 13.67 8.38
N GLU A 94 8.17 12.65 8.88
CA GLU A 94 9.61 12.49 8.60
C GLU A 94 9.93 12.28 7.13
N LEU A 95 8.99 11.71 6.35
CA LEU A 95 9.08 11.57 4.90
C LEU A 95 8.29 12.64 4.14
N SER A 96 7.90 13.73 4.81
CA SER A 96 7.18 14.82 4.16
C SER A 96 8.01 15.43 3.01
N GLY A 97 7.36 15.62 1.86
CA GLY A 97 8.01 16.10 0.64
C GLY A 97 8.78 15.02 -0.13
N LYS A 98 8.94 13.81 0.41
CA LYS A 98 9.58 12.70 -0.29
C LYS A 98 8.62 12.00 -1.23
N LYS A 99 9.15 11.54 -2.37
CA LYS A 99 8.44 10.74 -3.37
C LYS A 99 9.01 9.32 -3.37
N VAL A 100 8.16 8.33 -3.19
CA VAL A 100 8.56 6.93 -3.15
C VAL A 100 7.81 6.15 -4.22
N MET A 101 8.53 5.45 -5.08
CA MET A 101 7.97 4.51 -6.04
C MET A 101 8.08 3.09 -5.49
N ILE A 102 6.99 2.35 -5.49
CA ILE A 102 6.95 0.97 -4.98
C ILE A 102 6.34 0.07 -6.05
N THR A 103 7.00 -1.06 -6.36
CA THR A 103 6.39 -2.12 -7.16
C THR A 103 5.83 -3.20 -6.25
N ALA A 104 4.64 -3.75 -6.56
CA ALA A 104 3.95 -4.74 -5.74
C ALA A 104 3.19 -5.78 -6.57
N GLY A 105 2.81 -6.88 -5.94
CA GLY A 105 2.02 -7.93 -6.57
C GLY A 105 2.80 -8.79 -7.55
N PRO A 106 2.13 -9.74 -8.22
CA PRO A 106 2.70 -10.54 -9.30
C PRO A 106 2.61 -9.82 -10.64
N THR A 107 3.35 -10.27 -11.65
CA THR A 107 3.01 -10.03 -13.04
C THR A 107 2.41 -11.27 -13.67
N TYR A 108 1.53 -11.09 -14.66
CA TYR A 108 0.86 -12.14 -15.40
C TYR A 108 1.25 -12.05 -16.87
N GLU A 109 1.97 -13.06 -17.34
CA GLU A 109 2.44 -13.16 -18.72
C GLU A 109 1.50 -14.06 -19.50
N LYS A 110 0.68 -13.49 -20.37
CA LYS A 110 -0.37 -14.20 -21.10
C LYS A 110 0.19 -15.30 -21.98
N ILE A 111 -0.40 -16.50 -21.91
CA ILE A 111 -0.23 -17.59 -22.87
C ILE A 111 -1.32 -17.47 -23.93
N ASP A 112 -2.55 -17.21 -23.50
CA ASP A 112 -3.73 -16.99 -24.32
C ASP A 112 -4.75 -16.13 -23.52
N PRO A 113 -5.93 -15.79 -24.04
CA PRO A 113 -6.92 -14.97 -23.33
C PRO A 113 -7.40 -15.53 -21.98
N VAL A 114 -7.05 -16.78 -21.63
CA VAL A 114 -7.54 -17.47 -20.43
C VAL A 114 -6.41 -17.84 -19.46
N ARG A 115 -5.21 -18.11 -19.97
CA ARG A 115 -4.08 -18.65 -19.19
C ARG A 115 -2.88 -17.74 -19.23
N PHE A 116 -2.12 -17.74 -18.13
CA PHE A 116 -0.92 -16.94 -17.97
C PHE A 116 0.14 -17.69 -17.14
N ILE A 117 1.37 -17.24 -17.24
CA ILE A 117 2.47 -17.56 -16.32
C ILE A 117 2.52 -16.43 -15.29
N GLY A 118 2.67 -16.75 -14.01
CA GLY A 118 2.74 -15.74 -12.95
C GLY A 118 3.19 -16.33 -11.63
N ASN A 119 3.34 -15.48 -10.63
CA ASN A 119 3.80 -15.80 -9.29
C ASN A 119 2.64 -15.85 -8.28
N TYR A 120 2.84 -16.56 -7.16
CA TYR A 120 1.87 -16.64 -6.05
C TYR A 120 1.82 -15.38 -5.17
N SER A 121 2.45 -14.28 -5.56
CA SER A 121 2.48 -13.05 -4.77
C SER A 121 1.07 -12.50 -4.57
N SER A 122 0.76 -12.13 -3.33
CA SER A 122 -0.50 -11.47 -2.97
C SER A 122 -0.40 -9.94 -2.94
N GLY A 123 0.81 -9.39 -3.08
CA GLY A 123 1.07 -7.95 -2.99
C GLY A 123 1.11 -7.38 -1.57
N LYS A 124 0.74 -8.14 -0.53
CA LYS A 124 0.58 -7.65 0.85
C LYS A 124 1.77 -6.85 1.37
N MET A 125 3.01 -7.29 1.10
CA MET A 125 4.21 -6.59 1.60
C MET A 125 4.38 -5.21 0.94
N GLY A 126 4.26 -5.13 -0.39
CA GLY A 126 4.37 -3.86 -1.11
C GLY A 126 3.26 -2.86 -0.75
N PHE A 127 2.06 -3.35 -0.46
CA PHE A 127 0.96 -2.52 0.04
C PHE A 127 1.23 -2.03 1.46
N ALA A 128 1.77 -2.87 2.36
CA ALA A 128 2.16 -2.46 3.71
C ALA A 128 3.25 -1.37 3.68
N LEU A 129 4.25 -1.51 2.80
CA LEU A 129 5.28 -0.49 2.59
C LEU A 129 4.68 0.83 2.06
N ALA A 130 3.73 0.75 1.12
CA ALA A 130 3.09 1.93 0.56
C ALA A 130 2.28 2.70 1.62
N GLU A 131 1.50 2.00 2.43
CA GLU A 131 0.74 2.60 3.54
C GLU A 131 1.68 3.19 4.60
N GLU A 132 2.79 2.52 4.95
CA GLU A 132 3.78 3.02 5.91
C GLU A 132 4.49 4.28 5.42
N CYS A 133 4.98 4.30 4.18
CA CYS A 133 5.58 5.51 3.58
C CYS A 133 4.59 6.68 3.55
N ALA A 134 3.34 6.42 3.17
CA ALA A 134 2.30 7.44 3.11
C ALA A 134 1.92 7.95 4.51
N ARG A 135 1.87 7.07 5.51
CA ARG A 135 1.64 7.40 6.92
C ARG A 135 2.75 8.31 7.47
N ARG A 136 4.01 8.12 7.04
CA ARG A 136 5.15 8.96 7.39
C ARG A 136 5.27 10.24 6.53
N GLY A 137 4.30 10.53 5.68
CA GLY A 137 4.21 11.80 4.94
C GLY A 137 4.65 11.74 3.48
N ALA A 138 5.18 10.62 2.99
CA ALA A 138 5.64 10.52 1.61
C ALA A 138 4.48 10.54 0.60
N GLN A 139 4.75 11.04 -0.61
CA GLN A 139 3.94 10.83 -1.79
C GLN A 139 4.36 9.50 -2.44
N VAL A 140 3.45 8.54 -2.47
CA VAL A 140 3.75 7.19 -2.94
C VAL A 140 3.13 6.94 -4.31
N THR A 141 3.93 6.43 -5.25
CA THR A 141 3.43 5.82 -6.49
C THR A 141 3.55 4.30 -6.36
N LEU A 142 2.42 3.62 -6.21
CA LEU A 142 2.34 2.17 -6.08
C LEU A 142 1.99 1.55 -7.44
N ILE A 143 2.99 0.96 -8.11
CA ILE A 143 2.81 0.20 -9.36
C ILE A 143 2.52 -1.24 -8.96
N THR A 144 1.33 -1.73 -9.25
CA THR A 144 0.92 -3.06 -8.78
C THR A 144 0.41 -3.94 -9.91
N GLY A 145 0.91 -5.16 -9.94
CA GLY A 145 0.30 -6.23 -10.73
C GLY A 145 -1.07 -6.64 -10.18
N PRO A 146 -1.73 -7.63 -10.80
CA PRO A 146 -3.11 -7.99 -10.48
C PRO A 146 -3.26 -8.52 -9.04
N VAL A 147 -3.90 -7.73 -8.18
CA VAL A 147 -4.23 -8.08 -6.78
C VAL A 147 -5.59 -7.50 -6.40
N GLN A 148 -6.25 -8.11 -5.40
CA GLN A 148 -7.53 -7.61 -4.89
C GLN A 148 -7.40 -6.56 -3.77
N LEU A 149 -6.17 -6.29 -3.30
CA LEU A 149 -5.91 -5.30 -2.28
C LEU A 149 -6.26 -3.89 -2.77
N LYS A 150 -6.68 -3.06 -1.84
CA LYS A 150 -6.99 -1.64 -2.09
C LYS A 150 -6.14 -0.77 -1.21
N THR A 151 -5.71 0.39 -1.72
CA THR A 151 -5.09 1.44 -0.92
C THR A 151 -6.16 2.33 -0.30
N LYS A 152 -5.89 2.84 0.89
CA LYS A 152 -6.82 3.71 1.63
C LYS A 152 -6.29 5.14 1.78
N HIS A 153 -4.97 5.32 1.74
CA HIS A 153 -4.33 6.59 2.02
C HIS A 153 -4.34 7.52 0.79
N SER A 154 -4.72 8.78 0.97
CA SER A 154 -4.84 9.78 -0.11
C SER A 154 -3.50 10.14 -0.78
N ARG A 155 -2.37 9.92 -0.09
CA ARG A 155 -1.02 10.14 -0.63
C ARG A 155 -0.51 9.00 -1.50
N ILE A 156 -1.29 7.92 -1.69
CA ILE A 156 -0.92 6.79 -2.54
C ILE A 156 -1.63 6.91 -3.90
N ARG A 157 -0.82 7.16 -4.94
CA ARG A 157 -1.24 7.01 -6.32
C ARG A 157 -1.02 5.57 -6.76
N ARG A 158 -2.10 4.85 -7.04
CA ARG A 158 -2.04 3.49 -7.54
C ARG A 158 -1.98 3.48 -9.08
N VAL A 159 -1.09 2.65 -9.62
CA VAL A 159 -0.93 2.38 -11.06
C VAL A 159 -1.06 0.87 -11.25
N ASP A 160 -2.15 0.44 -11.83
CA ASP A 160 -2.40 -0.98 -12.12
C ASP A 160 -1.73 -1.38 -13.45
N VAL A 161 -1.03 -2.51 -13.42
CA VAL A 161 -0.35 -3.13 -14.56
C VAL A 161 -0.64 -4.62 -14.57
N GLU A 162 -0.48 -5.30 -15.70
CA GLU A 162 -0.71 -6.74 -15.80
C GLU A 162 0.60 -7.50 -16.01
N SER A 163 1.45 -7.06 -16.92
CA SER A 163 2.68 -7.75 -17.34
C SER A 163 3.95 -7.13 -16.78
N ALA A 164 5.06 -7.88 -16.87
CA ALA A 164 6.40 -7.38 -16.56
C ALA A 164 6.79 -6.19 -17.45
N GLU A 165 6.38 -6.20 -18.72
CA GLU A 165 6.64 -5.10 -19.67
C GLU A 165 5.90 -3.81 -19.26
N GLU A 166 4.63 -3.92 -18.87
CA GLU A 166 3.86 -2.78 -18.38
C GLU A 166 4.43 -2.24 -17.06
N MET A 167 4.83 -3.13 -16.14
CA MET A 167 5.46 -2.74 -14.89
C MET A 167 6.79 -2.04 -15.13
N TYR A 168 7.60 -2.53 -16.06
CA TYR A 168 8.85 -1.90 -16.49
C TYR A 168 8.61 -0.52 -17.05
N ALA A 169 7.68 -0.37 -18.00
CA ALA A 169 7.34 0.93 -18.60
C ALA A 169 6.86 1.94 -17.56
N ALA A 170 5.99 1.52 -16.64
CA ALA A 170 5.54 2.37 -15.54
C ALA A 170 6.70 2.76 -14.61
N ALA A 171 7.57 1.81 -14.24
CA ALA A 171 8.72 2.09 -13.39
C ALA A 171 9.68 3.10 -14.02
N GLN A 172 9.92 3.02 -15.33
CA GLN A 172 10.74 3.99 -16.05
C GLN A 172 10.16 5.41 -16.05
N ILE A 173 8.84 5.54 -16.03
CA ILE A 173 8.17 6.84 -15.98
C ILE A 173 8.28 7.48 -14.59
N TYR A 174 8.10 6.69 -13.52
CA TYR A 174 7.95 7.24 -12.17
C TYR A 174 9.24 7.25 -11.35
N PHE A 175 10.20 6.38 -11.63
CA PHE A 175 11.45 6.30 -10.85
C PHE A 175 12.34 7.54 -10.98
N PRO A 176 12.52 8.18 -12.17
CA PRO A 176 13.39 9.35 -12.28
C PRO A 176 13.03 10.51 -11.33
N ASP A 177 11.74 10.68 -11.02
CA ASP A 177 11.25 11.74 -10.15
C ASP A 177 11.13 11.30 -8.68
N ALA A 178 11.45 10.05 -8.35
CA ALA A 178 11.34 9.50 -6.99
C ALA A 178 12.64 9.71 -6.21
N ASP A 179 12.52 9.98 -4.89
CA ASP A 179 13.65 9.96 -3.96
C ASP A 179 14.09 8.50 -3.65
N ALA A 180 13.13 7.57 -3.67
CA ALA A 180 13.39 6.16 -3.45
C ALA A 180 12.53 5.25 -4.32
N GLY A 181 13.11 4.12 -4.75
CA GLY A 181 12.41 3.02 -5.40
C GLY A 181 12.49 1.74 -4.57
N ILE A 182 11.36 1.11 -4.28
CA ILE A 182 11.29 -0.16 -3.55
C ILE A 182 10.70 -1.22 -4.47
N LEU A 183 11.52 -2.18 -4.87
CA LEU A 183 11.15 -3.22 -5.81
C LEU A 183 10.71 -4.49 -5.07
N CYS A 184 9.41 -4.52 -4.69
CA CYS A 184 8.81 -5.59 -3.91
C CYS A 184 7.88 -6.52 -4.74
N ALA A 185 7.68 -6.22 -6.04
CA ALA A 185 6.88 -7.07 -6.93
C ALA A 185 7.55 -8.41 -7.19
N ALA A 186 6.75 -9.45 -7.37
CA ALA A 186 7.17 -10.75 -7.88
C ALA A 186 6.98 -10.78 -9.41
N VAL A 187 7.95 -10.22 -10.11
CA VAL A 187 7.97 -10.14 -11.57
C VAL A 187 8.29 -11.52 -12.13
N ALA A 188 7.61 -11.95 -13.18
CA ALA A 188 7.94 -13.18 -13.89
C ALA A 188 9.23 -12.98 -14.69
N ASP A 189 10.19 -13.90 -14.54
CA ASP A 189 11.48 -13.85 -15.25
C ASP A 189 11.35 -14.22 -16.73
N TYR A 190 10.28 -14.92 -17.09
CA TYR A 190 10.02 -15.40 -18.45
C TYR A 190 8.59 -15.12 -18.87
N ARG A 191 8.41 -14.83 -20.16
CA ARG A 191 7.11 -14.70 -20.83
C ARG A 191 7.04 -15.59 -22.07
N PRO A 192 5.84 -16.02 -22.53
CA PRO A 192 5.70 -16.66 -23.83
C PRO A 192 6.26 -15.77 -24.96
N GLU A 193 6.99 -16.39 -25.87
CA GLU A 193 7.50 -15.69 -27.07
C GLU A 193 6.35 -15.22 -27.95
N THR A 194 5.29 -16.01 -28.03
CA THR A 194 4.06 -15.69 -28.76
C THR A 194 2.85 -15.90 -27.88
N VAL A 195 1.91 -14.96 -27.91
CA VAL A 195 0.63 -15.04 -27.19
C VAL A 195 -0.44 -15.44 -28.22
N ALA A 196 -1.19 -16.48 -27.91
CA ALA A 196 -2.27 -16.93 -28.80
C ALA A 196 -3.49 -15.99 -28.68
N ASP A 197 -4.03 -15.56 -29.81
CA ASP A 197 -5.23 -14.72 -29.87
C ASP A 197 -6.50 -15.41 -29.39
N LYS A 198 -6.51 -16.74 -29.41
CA LYS A 198 -7.63 -17.57 -28.99
C LYS A 198 -7.20 -18.63 -27.99
N LYS A 199 -8.14 -19.02 -27.11
CA LYS A 199 -7.89 -20.10 -26.16
C LYS A 199 -7.35 -21.33 -26.87
N ILE A 200 -6.16 -21.80 -26.53
CA ILE A 200 -5.55 -23.02 -27.01
C ILE A 200 -6.43 -24.20 -26.57
N LYS A 201 -6.99 -24.94 -27.50
CA LYS A 201 -7.79 -26.11 -27.20
C LYS A 201 -6.89 -27.34 -27.05
N ARG A 202 -7.21 -28.21 -26.09
CA ARG A 202 -6.57 -29.51 -25.97
C ARG A 202 -7.06 -30.40 -27.11
N GLU A 203 -6.16 -30.77 -27.99
CA GLU A 203 -6.39 -31.82 -28.96
C GLU A 203 -6.04 -33.19 -28.34
N LYS A 204 -6.62 -34.28 -28.85
CA LYS A 204 -6.37 -35.63 -28.31
C LYS A 204 -4.89 -35.98 -28.56
N GLU A 205 -4.17 -36.34 -27.50
CA GLU A 205 -2.80 -36.91 -27.51
C GLU A 205 -1.66 -35.99 -27.94
N GLU A 206 -1.84 -34.66 -27.99
CA GLU A 206 -0.74 -33.73 -28.28
C GLU A 206 -0.19 -33.05 -27.00
N GLU A 207 1.14 -32.98 -26.92
CA GLU A 207 1.86 -32.19 -25.95
C GLU A 207 1.83 -30.74 -26.37
N LEU A 208 1.67 -29.81 -25.37
CA LEU A 208 1.79 -28.37 -25.59
C LEU A 208 3.20 -27.93 -25.20
N THR A 209 3.97 -27.49 -26.17
CA THR A 209 5.27 -26.85 -25.91
C THR A 209 5.12 -25.34 -25.93
N LEU A 210 5.60 -24.66 -24.88
CA LEU A 210 5.67 -23.21 -24.81
C LEU A 210 7.14 -22.76 -24.95
N HIS A 211 7.41 -21.93 -25.94
CA HIS A 211 8.68 -21.22 -26.04
C HIS A 211 8.63 -19.97 -25.20
N LEU A 212 9.59 -19.83 -24.28
CA LEU A 212 9.68 -18.73 -23.36
C LEU A 212 10.89 -17.86 -23.67
N GLN A 213 10.71 -16.53 -23.56
CA GLN A 213 11.79 -15.56 -23.63
C GLN A 213 11.89 -14.83 -22.28
N ALA A 214 13.10 -14.36 -21.94
CA ALA A 214 13.34 -13.59 -20.74
C ALA A 214 12.59 -12.25 -20.79
N THR A 215 12.06 -11.84 -19.65
CA THR A 215 11.51 -10.50 -19.46
C THR A 215 12.62 -9.48 -19.22
N GLN A 216 12.29 -8.19 -19.24
CA GLN A 216 13.25 -7.15 -18.93
C GLN A 216 13.57 -7.12 -17.44
N ASP A 217 14.85 -7.02 -17.09
CA ASP A 217 15.28 -6.87 -15.70
C ASP A 217 15.04 -5.43 -15.20
N ILE A 218 13.86 -5.20 -14.60
CA ILE A 218 13.46 -3.89 -14.07
C ILE A 218 14.51 -3.38 -13.09
N ALA A 219 14.98 -4.24 -12.19
CA ALA A 219 15.92 -3.88 -11.13
C ALA A 219 17.29 -3.44 -11.68
N ALA A 220 17.83 -4.18 -12.64
CA ALA A 220 19.10 -3.83 -13.27
C ALA A 220 18.99 -2.50 -14.05
N ASN A 221 17.89 -2.30 -14.77
CA ASN A 221 17.65 -1.07 -15.53
C ASN A 221 17.50 0.14 -14.61
N LEU A 222 16.71 0.06 -13.54
CA LEU A 222 16.56 1.16 -12.60
C LEU A 222 17.85 1.43 -11.81
N GLY A 223 18.62 0.38 -11.47
CA GLY A 223 19.95 0.53 -10.87
C GLY A 223 20.94 1.28 -11.74
N ALA A 224 20.86 1.12 -13.07
CA ALA A 224 21.67 1.86 -14.03
C ALA A 224 21.20 3.33 -14.18
N LEU A 225 19.91 3.60 -14.02
CA LEU A 225 19.32 4.94 -14.09
C LEU A 225 19.44 5.71 -12.76
N LYS A 226 19.74 5.03 -11.65
CA LYS A 226 19.74 5.60 -10.31
C LYS A 226 20.68 6.81 -10.19
N GLY A 227 20.12 7.95 -9.80
CA GLY A 227 20.86 9.16 -9.47
C GLY A 227 21.58 9.09 -8.12
N LYS A 228 22.51 10.01 -7.88
CA LYS A 228 23.37 10.02 -6.68
C LYS A 228 22.60 10.14 -5.35
N ASN A 229 21.44 10.79 -5.36
CA ASN A 229 20.61 11.04 -4.17
C ASN A 229 19.37 10.16 -4.12
N GLN A 230 19.26 9.18 -5.00
CA GLN A 230 18.14 8.23 -5.02
C GLN A 230 18.52 6.95 -4.28
N LEU A 231 17.58 6.40 -3.54
CA LEU A 231 17.68 5.08 -2.93
C LEU A 231 16.98 4.04 -3.80
N LEU A 232 17.58 2.87 -3.92
CA LEU A 232 16.97 1.73 -4.60
C LEU A 232 17.06 0.49 -3.71
N VAL A 233 15.89 -0.06 -3.37
CA VAL A 233 15.74 -1.20 -2.48
C VAL A 233 15.22 -2.40 -3.26
N GLY A 234 15.90 -3.53 -3.14
CA GLY A 234 15.49 -4.78 -3.75
C GLY A 234 14.89 -5.75 -2.74
N PHE A 235 14.06 -6.66 -3.24
CA PHE A 235 13.61 -7.84 -2.51
C PHE A 235 14.20 -9.10 -3.12
N ALA A 236 14.63 -10.02 -2.26
CA ALA A 236 15.07 -11.35 -2.65
C ALA A 236 14.29 -12.41 -1.88
N LEU A 237 13.75 -13.37 -2.60
CA LEU A 237 13.14 -14.58 -2.05
C LEU A 237 13.99 -15.76 -2.51
N GLU A 238 14.73 -16.36 -1.58
CA GLU A 238 15.72 -17.37 -1.89
C GLU A 238 15.40 -18.68 -1.14
N THR A 239 15.91 -19.78 -1.67
CA THR A 239 15.77 -21.11 -1.07
C THR A 239 17.12 -21.73 -0.73
N ASN A 240 18.18 -21.31 -1.42
CA ASN A 240 19.53 -21.83 -1.26
C ASN A 240 20.56 -20.69 -1.42
N ASN A 241 21.69 -20.77 -0.70
CA ASN A 241 22.78 -19.78 -0.76
C ASN A 241 22.29 -18.33 -0.63
N GLU A 242 21.31 -18.12 0.24
CA GLU A 242 20.49 -16.92 0.36
C GLU A 242 21.33 -15.64 0.48
N GLN A 243 22.35 -15.64 1.35
CA GLN A 243 23.21 -14.49 1.58
C GLN A 243 24.05 -14.14 0.36
N GLN A 244 24.74 -15.14 -0.22
CA GLN A 244 25.60 -14.93 -1.39
C GLN A 244 24.83 -14.42 -2.61
N ASN A 245 23.61 -14.96 -2.81
CA ASN A 245 22.73 -14.53 -3.88
C ASN A 245 22.24 -13.08 -3.67
N ALA A 246 21.91 -12.70 -2.44
CA ALA A 246 21.48 -11.35 -2.10
C ALA A 246 22.63 -10.34 -2.27
N GLU A 247 23.83 -10.64 -1.75
CA GLU A 247 25.03 -9.80 -1.93
C GLU A 247 25.37 -9.61 -3.42
N GLY A 248 25.33 -10.68 -4.21
CA GLY A 248 25.56 -10.60 -5.65
C GLY A 248 24.49 -9.76 -6.39
N LYS A 249 23.22 -9.76 -5.92
CA LYS A 249 22.16 -8.90 -6.47
C LYS A 249 22.36 -7.44 -6.05
N LEU A 250 22.79 -7.18 -4.81
CA LEU A 250 23.07 -5.85 -4.29
C LEU A 250 24.05 -5.09 -5.21
N GLU A 251 25.13 -5.73 -5.57
CA GLU A 251 26.16 -5.12 -6.42
C GLU A 251 25.71 -4.99 -7.89
N ARG A 252 25.25 -6.10 -8.49
CA ARG A 252 24.91 -6.12 -9.92
C ARG A 252 23.76 -5.19 -10.28
N LYS A 253 22.82 -4.97 -9.35
CA LYS A 253 21.63 -4.15 -9.57
C LYS A 253 21.72 -2.78 -8.90
N ASN A 254 22.89 -2.42 -8.36
CA ASN A 254 23.17 -1.14 -7.72
C ASN A 254 22.14 -0.77 -6.63
N PHE A 255 21.69 -1.76 -5.84
CA PHE A 255 20.83 -1.53 -4.70
C PHE A 255 21.59 -0.88 -3.55
N ASP A 256 20.90 -0.11 -2.72
CA ASP A 256 21.44 0.42 -1.47
C ASP A 256 21.34 -0.62 -0.36
N PHE A 257 20.23 -1.36 -0.33
CA PHE A 257 20.07 -2.57 0.48
C PHE A 257 19.06 -3.54 -0.15
N ILE A 258 19.08 -4.77 0.33
CA ILE A 258 18.18 -5.84 -0.08
C ILE A 258 17.44 -6.37 1.15
N VAL A 259 16.15 -6.53 1.01
CA VAL A 259 15.30 -7.26 1.96
C VAL A 259 15.23 -8.71 1.52
N LEU A 260 15.85 -9.57 2.29
CA LEU A 260 15.89 -11.00 2.06
C LEU A 260 14.79 -11.71 2.84
N ASN A 261 13.99 -12.50 2.15
CA ASN A 261 13.03 -13.44 2.72
C ASN A 261 13.49 -14.86 2.45
N SER A 262 13.30 -15.76 3.42
CA SER A 262 13.52 -17.20 3.23
C SER A 262 12.20 -17.94 3.14
N LEU A 263 12.06 -18.82 2.15
CA LEU A 263 10.92 -19.75 2.10
C LEU A 263 11.05 -20.89 3.12
N ASN A 264 12.21 -21.05 3.75
CA ASN A 264 12.46 -22.06 4.79
C ASN A 264 11.87 -21.65 6.15
N ASP A 265 11.51 -20.37 6.33
CA ASP A 265 10.93 -19.86 7.57
C ASP A 265 9.41 -20.10 7.61
N ALA A 266 8.93 -20.87 8.58
CA ALA A 266 7.51 -21.11 8.78
C ALA A 266 6.78 -19.80 9.08
N GLY A 267 5.69 -19.50 8.33
CA GLY A 267 4.91 -18.26 8.48
C GLY A 267 5.46 -17.05 7.69
N ALA A 268 6.58 -17.21 6.98
CA ALA A 268 7.11 -16.22 6.05
C ALA A 268 6.71 -16.52 4.59
N GLY A 269 6.81 -15.55 3.71
CA GLY A 269 6.59 -15.70 2.29
C GLY A 269 5.23 -15.22 1.78
N PHE A 270 4.83 -15.76 0.61
CA PHE A 270 3.59 -15.37 -0.07
C PHE A 270 2.34 -15.77 0.71
N ARG A 271 1.28 -14.96 0.66
CA ARG A 271 -0.06 -15.17 1.26
C ARG A 271 -0.16 -15.09 2.78
N HIS A 272 0.93 -15.18 3.55
CA HIS A 272 0.90 -14.97 5.00
C HIS A 272 0.74 -13.48 5.35
N ASP A 273 0.18 -13.18 6.51
CA ASP A 273 0.08 -11.82 7.04
C ASP A 273 1.35 -11.41 7.81
N THR A 274 2.20 -12.40 8.12
CA THR A 274 3.49 -12.24 8.77
C THR A 274 4.65 -12.37 7.77
N ASN A 275 5.82 -11.85 8.16
CA ASN A 275 7.06 -12.06 7.44
C ASN A 275 8.25 -12.07 8.42
N LYS A 276 9.32 -12.77 8.04
CA LYS A 276 10.64 -12.76 8.69
C LYS A 276 11.63 -12.32 7.65
N ILE A 277 12.40 -11.29 7.95
CA ILE A 277 13.32 -10.68 6.98
C ILE A 277 14.74 -10.55 7.53
N SER A 278 15.68 -10.43 6.61
CA SER A 278 17.01 -9.90 6.88
C SER A 278 17.28 -8.74 5.93
N ILE A 279 17.81 -7.65 6.44
CA ILE A 279 18.27 -6.52 5.62
C ILE A 279 19.77 -6.70 5.40
N ILE A 280 20.19 -6.68 4.14
CA ILE A 280 21.58 -6.80 3.71
C ILE A 280 21.98 -5.53 2.97
N ASP A 281 22.95 -4.83 3.48
CA ASP A 281 23.58 -3.67 2.87
C ASP A 281 25.11 -3.89 2.73
N ARG A 282 25.84 -2.86 2.32
CA ARG A 282 27.30 -2.90 2.19
C ARG A 282 28.05 -2.99 3.52
N LYS A 283 27.38 -2.78 4.66
CA LYS A 283 27.95 -2.84 6.01
C LYS A 283 27.77 -4.20 6.66
N GLY A 284 26.78 -4.97 6.21
CA GLY A 284 26.51 -6.30 6.72
C GLY A 284 25.05 -6.72 6.63
N ARG A 285 24.65 -7.62 7.53
CA ARG A 285 23.34 -8.23 7.61
C ARG A 285 22.72 -7.94 8.99
N THR A 286 21.45 -7.53 8.97
CA THR A 286 20.63 -7.37 10.18
C THR A 286 19.41 -8.27 10.06
N ASP A 287 19.18 -9.13 11.06
CA ASP A 287 18.07 -10.08 11.09
C ASP A 287 16.93 -9.53 11.94
N TYR A 288 15.69 -9.68 11.45
CA TYR A 288 14.48 -9.30 12.14
C TYR A 288 13.61 -10.52 12.43
N PRO A 289 12.94 -10.59 13.59
CA PRO A 289 12.07 -11.71 13.94
C PRO A 289 10.83 -11.75 13.07
N LEU A 290 10.09 -12.88 13.14
CA LEU A 290 8.77 -13.00 12.51
C LEU A 290 7.80 -11.98 13.11
N LYS A 291 7.26 -11.11 12.28
CA LYS A 291 6.34 -10.02 12.65
C LYS A 291 5.20 -9.89 11.64
N PRO A 292 4.08 -9.21 11.97
CA PRO A 292 3.11 -8.74 10.99
C PRO A 292 3.78 -7.89 9.89
N LYS A 293 3.31 -8.02 8.65
CA LYS A 293 3.89 -7.28 7.51
C LYS A 293 3.85 -5.76 7.67
N THR A 294 2.92 -5.24 8.46
CA THR A 294 2.85 -3.82 8.81
C THR A 294 4.02 -3.38 9.68
N GLU A 295 4.41 -4.18 10.67
CA GLU A 295 5.58 -3.92 11.51
C GLU A 295 6.90 -4.14 10.73
N VAL A 296 6.94 -5.16 9.85
CA VAL A 296 8.08 -5.37 8.94
C VAL A 296 8.26 -4.20 7.99
N ALA A 297 7.17 -3.57 7.55
CA ALA A 297 7.24 -2.35 6.74
C ALA A 297 7.88 -1.19 7.51
N GLN A 298 7.61 -1.06 8.81
CA GLN A 298 8.27 -0.08 9.66
C GLN A 298 9.78 -0.33 9.72
N ASP A 299 10.19 -1.57 10.05
CA ASP A 299 11.60 -1.97 10.10
C ASP A 299 12.38 -1.70 8.79
N ILE A 300 11.70 -1.76 7.64
CA ILE A 300 12.33 -1.51 6.32
C ILE A 300 12.45 -0.02 6.03
N ILE A 301 11.50 0.80 6.50
CA ILE A 301 11.47 2.24 6.24
C ILE A 301 12.33 3.03 7.24
N ASP A 302 12.60 2.48 8.43
CA ASP A 302 13.55 3.02 9.42
C ASP A 302 14.99 2.99 8.87
#